data_e4c22edb959c5fdc27f638f94156fcf3
#
_entry.id   e4c22edb959c5fdc27f638f94156fcf3
#
_cell.length_a   1.000
_cell.length_b   1.000
_cell.length_c   1.000
_cell.angle_alpha   90.00
_cell.angle_beta   90.00
_cell.angle_gamma   90.00
#
_symmetry.space_group_name_H-M   'P 1'
#
loop_
_entity.id
_entity.type
_entity.pdbx_description
1 polymer ?
#
loop_
_entity_poly.entity_id
_entity_poly.type
_entity_poly.pdbx_seq_one_letter_code
_entity_poly.pdbx_strand_id
1 'polypeptide(L)'
;MSKPSRRKKKFFIFRADERPGEDFVVLKSTMNLFAAGEGSDARTAEAELRQKVTGCGGNAVFNYQCNIAKRGPYTVYTAWGNPALIVSAAERNEAEEKKLLEGYVEDFYAAEDQARRVNAWRAKCLKALPAVVILACLVILLFNR
;
A
#
# COMPACT_ATOMS: atom_id res chain seq x y z
N MET A 1 24.67 -16.17 21.73
CA MET A 1 23.25 -16.18 21.27
C MET A 1 23.19 -15.59 19.86
N SER A 2 23.00 -16.44 18.88
CA SER A 2 22.93 -16.04 17.46
C SER A 2 21.57 -15.41 17.19
N LYS A 3 21.53 -14.12 16.73
CA LYS A 3 20.30 -13.46 16.29
C LYS A 3 19.71 -14.25 15.11
N PRO A 4 18.42 -14.61 15.15
CA PRO A 4 17.79 -15.28 14.02
C PRO A 4 17.91 -14.35 12.80
N SER A 5 18.56 -14.84 11.76
CA SER A 5 18.63 -14.19 10.46
C SER A 5 17.19 -13.95 9.98
N ARG A 6 16.75 -12.70 9.95
CA ARG A 6 15.49 -12.32 9.30
C ARG A 6 15.64 -12.64 7.82
N ARG A 7 15.24 -13.83 7.40
CA ARG A 7 15.06 -14.13 5.97
C ARG A 7 14.17 -13.03 5.40
N LYS A 8 14.70 -12.20 4.51
CA LYS A 8 13.91 -11.21 3.79
C LYS A 8 12.81 -11.97 3.07
N LYS A 9 11.56 -11.78 3.48
CA LYS A 9 10.41 -12.39 2.80
C LYS A 9 10.46 -11.97 1.34
N LYS A 10 10.50 -12.94 0.44
CA LYS A 10 10.57 -12.70 -0.99
C LYS A 10 9.24 -12.08 -1.42
N PHE A 11 9.29 -11.01 -2.19
CA PHE A 11 8.11 -10.32 -2.72
C PHE A 11 8.04 -10.54 -4.23
N PHE A 12 6.84 -10.82 -4.73
CA PHE A 12 6.61 -11.19 -6.11
C PHE A 12 5.71 -10.17 -6.80
N ILE A 13 6.02 -9.87 -8.06
CA ILE A 13 5.23 -8.95 -8.89
C ILE A 13 4.89 -9.68 -10.17
N PHE A 14 3.59 -9.75 -10.49
CA PHE A 14 3.06 -10.37 -11.68
C PHE A 14 2.26 -9.33 -12.48
N ARG A 15 2.55 -9.22 -13.76
CA ARG A 15 1.78 -8.39 -14.69
C ARG A 15 0.45 -9.05 -15.04
N ALA A 16 -0.40 -8.38 -15.83
CA ALA A 16 -1.75 -8.85 -16.12
C ALA A 16 -1.82 -10.22 -16.82
N ASP A 17 -0.80 -10.56 -17.59
CA ASP A 17 -0.65 -11.81 -18.35
C ASP A 17 0.25 -12.83 -17.65
N GLU A 18 0.89 -12.46 -16.55
CA GLU A 18 1.78 -13.33 -15.78
C GLU A 18 1.02 -14.04 -14.67
N ARG A 19 1.34 -15.32 -14.48
CA ARG A 19 0.83 -16.14 -13.38
C ARG A 19 2.00 -16.76 -12.61
N PRO A 20 1.83 -17.00 -11.29
CA PRO A 20 2.81 -17.76 -10.54
C PRO A 20 3.00 -19.13 -11.21
N GLY A 21 4.27 -19.59 -11.28
CA GLY A 21 4.57 -20.92 -11.77
C GLY A 21 3.99 -22.02 -10.86
N GLU A 22 4.06 -23.27 -11.32
CA GLU A 22 3.52 -24.43 -10.59
C GLU A 22 4.15 -24.64 -9.20
N ASP A 23 5.32 -24.05 -8.97
CA ASP A 23 6.01 -24.06 -7.68
C ASP A 23 5.33 -23.22 -6.59
N PHE A 24 4.31 -22.42 -6.95
CA PHE A 24 3.62 -21.53 -6.03
C PHE A 24 2.13 -21.78 -6.00
N VAL A 25 1.56 -21.66 -4.80
CA VAL A 25 0.12 -21.72 -4.58
C VAL A 25 -0.38 -20.37 -4.11
N VAL A 26 -1.43 -19.89 -4.76
CA VAL A 26 -2.12 -18.64 -4.36
C VAL A 26 -3.08 -18.99 -3.23
N LEU A 27 -2.77 -18.55 -2.02
CA LEU A 27 -3.66 -18.75 -0.86
C LEU A 27 -4.80 -17.74 -0.87
N LYS A 28 -4.49 -16.50 -1.23
CA LYS A 28 -5.46 -15.40 -1.27
C LYS A 28 -5.06 -14.43 -2.37
N SER A 29 -6.04 -13.96 -3.13
CA SER A 29 -5.89 -12.81 -4.00
C SER A 29 -7.18 -11.99 -3.98
N THR A 30 -7.04 -10.68 -3.98
CA THR A 30 -8.18 -9.77 -3.86
C THR A 30 -8.32 -8.98 -5.14
N MET A 31 -9.10 -9.51 -6.08
CA MET A 31 -9.27 -8.89 -7.41
C MET A 31 -10.00 -7.55 -7.39
N ASN A 32 -10.80 -7.29 -6.35
CA ASN A 32 -11.59 -6.07 -6.22
C ASN A 32 -10.90 -4.96 -5.43
N LEU A 33 -9.70 -5.20 -4.91
CA LEU A 33 -8.94 -4.24 -4.14
C LEU A 33 -7.61 -3.98 -4.82
N PHE A 34 -7.27 -2.70 -4.95
CA PHE A 34 -6.02 -2.24 -5.50
C PHE A 34 -5.20 -1.56 -4.42
N ALA A 35 -3.96 -1.98 -4.25
CA ALA A 35 -2.96 -1.21 -3.54
C ALA A 35 -2.24 -0.30 -4.54
N ALA A 36 -1.90 0.91 -4.12
CA ALA A 36 -1.16 1.85 -4.94
C ALA A 36 -0.04 2.51 -4.13
N GLY A 37 1.12 2.67 -4.76
CA GLY A 37 2.24 3.44 -4.26
C GLY A 37 2.57 4.59 -5.22
N GLU A 38 2.94 5.75 -4.70
CA GLU A 38 3.34 6.91 -5.48
C GLU A 38 4.81 7.26 -5.21
N GLY A 39 5.48 7.79 -6.22
CA GLY A 39 6.88 8.20 -6.08
C GLY A 39 7.36 9.13 -7.20
N SER A 40 8.54 9.70 -7.01
CA SER A 40 9.22 10.51 -8.01
C SER A 40 9.79 9.70 -9.17
N ASP A 41 9.91 8.40 -8.99
CA ASP A 41 10.37 7.43 -9.97
C ASP A 41 9.67 6.08 -9.76
N ALA A 42 9.81 5.18 -10.73
CA ALA A 42 9.15 3.88 -10.72
C ALA A 42 9.58 3.01 -9.53
N ARG A 43 10.84 3.09 -9.11
CA ARG A 43 11.36 2.32 -7.96
C ARG A 43 10.73 2.75 -6.64
N THR A 44 10.62 4.05 -6.43
CA THR A 44 10.02 4.62 -5.22
C THR A 44 8.54 4.27 -5.15
N ALA A 45 7.81 4.38 -6.26
CA ALA A 45 6.41 3.99 -6.35
C ALA A 45 6.20 2.50 -6.07
N GLU A 46 7.05 1.63 -6.64
CA GLU A 46 7.03 0.19 -6.38
C GLU A 46 7.38 -0.15 -4.92
N ALA A 47 8.37 0.53 -4.35
CA ALA A 47 8.76 0.32 -2.95
C ALA A 47 7.63 0.66 -1.99
N GLU A 48 6.90 1.75 -2.23
CA GLU A 48 5.73 2.13 -1.44
C GLU A 48 4.58 1.12 -1.60
N LEU A 49 4.30 0.68 -2.83
CA LEU A 49 3.32 -0.38 -3.09
C LEU A 49 3.67 -1.65 -2.33
N ARG A 50 4.93 -2.10 -2.41
CA ARG A 50 5.45 -3.27 -1.69
C ARG A 50 5.27 -3.13 -0.18
N GLN A 51 5.57 -1.96 0.38
CA GLN A 51 5.40 -1.70 1.81
C GLN A 51 3.93 -1.82 2.22
N LYS A 52 3.01 -1.24 1.46
CA LYS A 52 1.57 -1.32 1.72
C LYS A 52 1.06 -2.75 1.67
N VAL A 53 1.42 -3.50 0.63
CA VAL A 53 1.00 -4.91 0.48
C VAL A 53 1.58 -5.79 1.60
N THR A 54 2.85 -5.58 1.96
CA THR A 54 3.47 -6.32 3.07
C THR A 54 2.83 -5.96 4.41
N GLY A 55 2.46 -4.70 4.62
CA GLY A 55 1.73 -4.25 5.80
C GLY A 55 0.35 -4.88 5.93
N CYS A 56 -0.25 -5.28 4.82
CA CYS A 56 -1.52 -6.03 4.78
C CYS A 56 -1.34 -7.56 4.86
N GLY A 57 -0.15 -8.04 5.17
CA GLY A 57 0.16 -9.47 5.24
C GLY A 57 0.42 -10.15 3.89
N GLY A 58 0.31 -9.43 2.77
CA GLY A 58 0.60 -9.93 1.44
C GLY A 58 2.09 -10.04 1.14
N ASN A 59 2.45 -10.84 0.16
CA ASN A 59 3.81 -11.00 -0.34
C ASN A 59 3.89 -11.00 -1.87
N ALA A 60 2.77 -10.72 -2.54
CA ALA A 60 2.69 -10.66 -3.99
C ALA A 60 1.70 -9.59 -4.46
N VAL A 61 1.87 -9.16 -5.69
CA VAL A 61 0.96 -8.26 -6.41
C VAL A 61 0.66 -8.89 -7.77
N PHE A 62 -0.63 -9.00 -8.09
CA PHE A 62 -1.12 -9.37 -9.43
C PHE A 62 -1.57 -8.14 -10.20
N ASN A 63 -1.65 -8.26 -11.52
CA ASN A 63 -2.08 -7.20 -12.42
C ASN A 63 -1.29 -5.89 -12.20
N TYR A 64 0.01 -6.03 -11.93
CA TYR A 64 0.89 -4.88 -11.69
C TYR A 64 0.93 -3.95 -12.90
N GLN A 65 0.76 -2.66 -12.63
CA GLN A 65 0.92 -1.59 -13.60
C GLN A 65 1.66 -0.41 -12.95
N CYS A 66 2.41 0.33 -13.76
CA CYS A 66 3.05 1.56 -13.34
C CYS A 66 2.70 2.66 -14.36
N ASN A 67 1.99 3.66 -13.90
CA ASN A 67 1.56 4.79 -14.70
C ASN A 67 2.41 6.02 -14.38
N ILE A 68 2.58 6.88 -15.37
CA ILE A 68 3.32 8.13 -15.25
C ILE A 68 2.35 9.27 -15.55
N ALA A 69 2.26 10.22 -14.63
CA ALA A 69 1.45 11.41 -14.79
C ALA A 69 2.26 12.67 -14.50
N LYS A 70 2.01 13.73 -15.27
CA LYS A 70 2.53 15.07 -14.96
C LYS A 70 1.54 15.81 -14.07
N ARG A 71 2.01 16.26 -12.90
CA ARG A 71 1.25 17.12 -11.98
C ARG A 71 1.98 18.46 -11.86
N GLY A 72 1.65 19.43 -12.73
CA GLY A 72 2.39 20.68 -12.83
C GLY A 72 3.83 20.47 -13.30
N PRO A 73 4.86 20.96 -12.58
CA PRO A 73 6.25 20.78 -12.92
C PRO A 73 6.80 19.38 -12.56
N TYR A 74 6.03 18.57 -11.83
CA TYR A 74 6.47 17.28 -11.31
C TYR A 74 5.95 16.12 -12.13
N THR A 75 6.80 15.11 -12.30
CA THR A 75 6.42 13.79 -12.82
C THR A 75 6.15 12.88 -11.63
N VAL A 76 4.97 12.26 -11.59
CA VAL A 76 4.58 11.31 -10.55
C VAL A 76 4.40 9.94 -11.17
N TYR A 77 5.05 8.96 -10.59
CA TYR A 77 4.88 7.55 -10.91
C TYR A 77 3.89 6.94 -9.93
N THR A 78 2.93 6.20 -10.43
CA THR A 78 1.96 5.46 -9.62
C THR A 78 2.04 3.99 -9.98
N ALA A 79 2.55 3.18 -9.06
CA ALA A 79 2.58 1.73 -9.16
C ALA A 79 1.35 1.17 -8.45
N TRP A 80 0.60 0.26 -9.09
CA TRP A 80 -0.59 -0.33 -8.50
C TRP A 80 -0.82 -1.77 -8.94
N GLY A 81 -1.60 -2.51 -8.18
CA GLY A 81 -2.00 -3.87 -8.48
C GLY A 81 -2.82 -4.50 -7.35
N ASN A 82 -3.24 -5.72 -7.57
CA ASN A 82 -4.06 -6.49 -6.63
C ASN A 82 -3.16 -7.20 -5.62
N PRO A 83 -3.30 -6.93 -4.31
CA PRO A 83 -2.56 -7.66 -3.28
C PRO A 83 -2.88 -9.14 -3.29
N ALA A 84 -1.86 -9.95 -3.04
CA ALA A 84 -2.00 -11.40 -2.95
C ALA A 84 -1.06 -11.99 -1.91
N LEU A 85 -1.43 -13.19 -1.44
CA LEU A 85 -0.63 -14.04 -0.59
C LEU A 85 -0.35 -15.35 -1.33
N ILE A 86 0.93 -15.64 -1.57
CA ILE A 86 1.38 -16.87 -2.22
C ILE A 86 2.37 -17.59 -1.33
N VAL A 87 2.38 -18.90 -1.42
CA VAL A 87 3.34 -19.79 -0.72
C VAL A 87 4.00 -20.74 -1.71
N SER A 88 5.20 -21.20 -1.39
CA SER A 88 5.84 -22.26 -2.14
C SER A 88 5.08 -23.58 -1.96
N ALA A 89 4.83 -24.30 -3.05
CA ALA A 89 4.17 -25.61 -3.00
C ALA A 89 4.97 -26.63 -2.17
N ALA A 90 6.30 -26.49 -2.13
CA ALA A 90 7.19 -27.36 -1.37
C ALA A 90 7.19 -27.07 0.16
N GLU A 91 6.78 -25.85 0.56
CA GLU A 91 6.79 -25.41 1.97
C GLU A 91 5.37 -25.38 2.57
N ARG A 92 4.40 -26.07 1.94
CA ARG A 92 3.01 -26.08 2.40
C ARG A 92 2.86 -26.74 3.76
N ASN A 93 2.25 -26.00 4.69
CA ASN A 93 1.86 -26.49 6.01
C ASN A 93 0.48 -25.88 6.33
N GLU A 94 -0.54 -26.72 6.46
CA GLU A 94 -1.94 -26.27 6.67
C GLU A 94 -2.11 -25.38 7.89
N ALA A 95 -1.39 -25.63 8.97
CA ALA A 95 -1.48 -24.80 10.19
C ALA A 95 -0.87 -23.41 9.97
N GLU A 96 0.24 -23.32 9.23
CA GLU A 96 0.87 -22.04 8.89
C GLU A 96 0.05 -21.27 7.85
N GLU A 97 -0.50 -21.97 6.86
CA GLU A 97 -1.39 -21.38 5.84
C GLU A 97 -2.62 -20.72 6.49
N LYS A 98 -3.26 -21.41 7.44
CA LYS A 98 -4.41 -20.85 8.17
C LYS A 98 -4.03 -19.59 8.93
N LYS A 99 -2.90 -19.59 9.64
CA LYS A 99 -2.39 -18.44 10.36
C LYS A 99 -2.05 -17.26 9.43
N LEU A 100 -1.44 -17.55 8.29
CA LEU A 100 -1.11 -16.54 7.28
C LEU A 100 -2.37 -15.93 6.67
N LEU A 101 -3.41 -16.74 6.42
CA LEU A 101 -4.70 -16.28 5.89
C LEU A 101 -5.45 -15.40 6.89
N GLU A 102 -5.47 -15.78 8.17
CA GLU A 102 -6.09 -14.98 9.23
C GLU A 102 -5.38 -13.62 9.35
N GLY A 103 -4.06 -13.59 9.40
CA GLY A 103 -3.28 -12.34 9.43
C GLY A 103 -3.44 -11.48 8.17
N TYR A 104 -3.53 -12.10 6.99
CA TYR A 104 -3.73 -11.38 5.75
C TYR A 104 -5.08 -10.65 5.70
N VAL A 105 -6.16 -11.30 6.12
CA VAL A 105 -7.51 -10.71 6.09
C VAL A 105 -7.63 -9.57 7.08
N GLU A 106 -7.19 -9.78 8.32
CA GLU A 106 -7.28 -8.78 9.38
C GLU A 106 -6.40 -7.55 9.08
N ASP A 107 -5.14 -7.77 8.74
CA ASP A 107 -4.19 -6.69 8.42
C ASP A 107 -4.63 -5.89 7.21
N PHE A 108 -5.20 -6.55 6.20
CA PHE A 108 -5.66 -5.88 5.00
C PHE A 108 -6.83 -4.93 5.28
N TYR A 109 -7.85 -5.39 5.99
CA TYR A 109 -9.00 -4.55 6.34
C TYR A 109 -8.62 -3.44 7.31
N ALA A 110 -7.75 -3.70 8.28
CA ALA A 110 -7.24 -2.69 9.19
C ALA A 110 -6.44 -1.59 8.45
N ALA A 111 -5.58 -1.98 7.53
CA ALA A 111 -4.80 -1.03 6.72
C ALA A 111 -5.69 -0.19 5.78
N GLU A 112 -6.73 -0.79 5.18
CA GLU A 112 -7.69 -0.07 4.36
C GLU A 112 -8.50 0.93 5.19
N ASP A 113 -9.00 0.52 6.36
CA ASP A 113 -9.76 1.40 7.26
C ASP A 113 -8.89 2.56 7.77
N GLN A 114 -7.64 2.28 8.11
CA GLN A 114 -6.67 3.32 8.49
C GLN A 114 -6.42 4.30 7.33
N ALA A 115 -6.24 3.82 6.11
CA ALA A 115 -6.04 4.67 4.95
C ALA A 115 -7.28 5.55 4.68
N ARG A 116 -8.47 5.01 4.80
CA ARG A 116 -9.75 5.75 4.69
C ARG A 116 -9.85 6.85 5.75
N ARG A 117 -9.51 6.56 7.01
CA ARG A 117 -9.53 7.53 8.12
C ARG A 117 -8.54 8.66 7.90
N VAL A 118 -7.32 8.35 7.47
CA VAL A 118 -6.28 9.35 7.15
C VAL A 118 -6.73 10.25 6.00
N ASN A 119 -7.29 9.68 4.93
CA ASN A 119 -7.78 10.46 3.80
C ASN A 119 -8.98 11.33 4.17
N ALA A 120 -9.91 10.83 4.98
CA ALA A 120 -11.04 11.61 5.50
C ALA A 120 -10.58 12.77 6.39
N TRP A 121 -9.58 12.54 7.24
CA TRP A 121 -8.98 13.57 8.07
C TRP A 121 -8.27 14.66 7.23
N ARG A 122 -7.46 14.24 6.24
CA ARG A 122 -6.82 15.19 5.29
C ARG A 122 -7.84 16.03 4.54
N ALA A 123 -8.93 15.45 4.08
CA ALA A 123 -10.01 16.19 3.42
C ALA A 123 -10.68 17.21 4.34
N LYS A 124 -10.87 16.88 5.62
CA LYS A 124 -11.38 17.82 6.62
C LYS A 124 -10.41 18.96 6.89
N CYS A 125 -9.12 18.69 7.03
CA CYS A 125 -8.08 19.71 7.22
C CYS A 125 -8.00 20.65 6.02
N LEU A 126 -8.06 20.14 4.79
CA LEU A 126 -8.04 20.96 3.57
C LEU A 126 -9.26 21.90 3.49
N LYS A 127 -10.44 21.43 3.92
CA LYS A 127 -11.66 22.28 3.96
C LYS A 127 -11.60 23.35 5.05
N ALA A 128 -10.91 23.09 6.16
CA ALA A 128 -10.75 24.04 7.25
C ALA A 128 -9.66 25.11 7.00
N LEU A 129 -8.72 24.85 6.09
CA LEU A 129 -7.57 25.71 5.81
C LEU A 129 -7.96 27.16 5.47
N PRO A 130 -8.95 27.46 4.58
CA PRO A 130 -9.33 28.82 4.28
C PRO A 130 -9.90 29.56 5.51
N ALA A 131 -10.67 28.87 6.36
CA ALA A 131 -11.21 29.49 7.57
C ALA A 131 -10.11 29.86 8.57
N VAL A 132 -9.09 29.02 8.72
CA VAL A 132 -7.93 29.30 9.59
C VAL A 132 -7.12 30.48 9.07
N VAL A 133 -6.92 30.58 7.75
CA VAL A 133 -6.21 31.72 7.13
C VAL A 133 -6.98 33.03 7.34
N ILE A 134 -8.29 33.03 7.13
CA ILE A 134 -9.14 34.21 7.35
C ILE A 134 -9.06 34.66 8.82
N LEU A 135 -9.16 33.73 9.76
CA LEU A 135 -9.07 34.00 11.18
C LEU A 135 -7.72 34.62 11.57
N ALA A 136 -6.62 34.07 11.05
CA ALA A 136 -5.28 34.59 11.26
C ALA A 136 -5.11 36.00 10.71
N CYS A 137 -5.63 36.27 9.51
CA CYS A 137 -5.62 37.64 8.93
C CYS A 137 -6.42 38.64 9.78
N LEU A 138 -7.59 38.24 10.30
CA LEU A 138 -8.40 39.11 11.18
C LEU A 138 -7.68 39.40 12.49
N VAL A 139 -7.03 38.43 13.10
CA VAL A 139 -6.24 38.62 14.32
C VAL A 139 -5.10 39.63 14.07
N ILE A 140 -4.36 39.47 12.99
CA ILE A 140 -3.26 40.36 12.62
C ILE A 140 -3.77 41.79 12.42
N LEU A 141 -4.92 41.96 11.76
CA LEU A 141 -5.52 43.28 11.55
C LEU A 141 -5.99 43.94 12.85
N LEU A 142 -6.45 43.15 13.83
CA LEU A 142 -6.89 43.68 15.12
C LEU A 142 -5.72 44.08 16.03
N PHE A 143 -4.59 43.37 15.95
CA PHE A 143 -3.41 43.67 16.75
C PHE A 143 -2.50 44.75 16.13
N ASN A 144 -2.68 45.08 14.86
CA ASN A 144 -1.89 46.14 14.18
C ASN A 144 -2.62 47.51 14.12
N ARG A 145 -3.70 47.66 14.89
CA ARG A 145 -4.40 48.94 15.10
C ARG A 145 -4.06 49.48 16.48
#